data_88b8568e68700e49361eee325026a2f3
#
_entry.id   88b8568e68700e49361eee325026a2f3
#
_cell.length_a   1.000
_cell.length_b   1.000
_cell.length_c   1.000
_cell.angle_alpha   90.00
_cell.angle_beta   90.00
_cell.angle_gamma   90.00
#
_symmetry.space_group_name_H-M   'P 1'
#
loop_
_entity.id
_entity.type
_entity.pdbx_description
1 polymer ?
#
loop_
_entity_poly.entity_id
_entity_poly.type
_entity_poly.pdbx_seq_one_letter_code
_entity_poly.pdbx_strand_id
1 'polypeptide(L)'
;LAIAYAQTRETFGKQIADHQAILFRLAEMATKVEASHAMMVRAARLKDKGERNDVEAGMAKYLAAEYCNEVVQDSFRIHGGYGYSKEYEIERLYREAAFMLIGEGTADIQKMIIGRSLLKDYKLKG
;
A
#
# COMPACT_ATOMS: atom_id res chain seq x y z
N LEU A 1 -3.30 -8.26 10.58
CA LEU A 1 -2.35 -9.37 10.83
C LEU A 1 -1.16 -8.91 11.67
N ALA A 2 -0.30 -7.99 11.17
CA ALA A 2 0.94 -7.57 11.84
C ALA A 2 0.73 -7.03 13.27
N ILE A 3 -0.28 -6.18 13.50
CA ILE A 3 -0.60 -5.63 14.82
C ILE A 3 -0.94 -6.75 15.81
N ALA A 4 -1.86 -7.64 15.43
CA ALA A 4 -2.27 -8.76 16.27
C ALA A 4 -1.09 -9.68 16.59
N TYR A 5 -0.26 -10.00 15.61
CA TYR A 5 0.93 -10.80 15.80
C TYR A 5 1.94 -10.10 16.74
N ALA A 6 2.18 -8.81 16.56
CA ALA A 6 3.11 -8.06 17.40
C ALA A 6 2.68 -7.99 18.87
N GLN A 7 1.38 -8.04 19.15
CA GLN A 7 0.83 -8.05 20.51
C GLN A 7 0.83 -9.43 21.16
N THR A 8 1.04 -10.50 20.40
CA THR A 8 1.04 -11.88 20.92
C THR A 8 2.43 -12.51 20.96
N ARG A 9 3.30 -12.10 20.05
CA ARG A 9 4.67 -12.63 19.97
C ARG A 9 5.58 -11.96 20.98
N GLU A 10 6.33 -12.77 21.71
CA GLU A 10 7.32 -12.29 22.69
C GLU A 10 8.75 -12.60 22.22
N THR A 11 9.64 -11.65 22.44
CA THR A 11 11.09 -11.79 22.29
C THR A 11 11.78 -10.94 23.36
N PHE A 12 12.91 -11.43 23.86
CA PHE A 12 13.68 -10.72 24.92
C PHE A 12 12.85 -10.33 26.14
N GLY A 13 11.90 -11.20 26.54
CA GLY A 13 11.09 -11.02 27.74
C GLY A 13 9.94 -10.01 27.64
N LYS A 14 9.58 -9.56 26.44
CA LYS A 14 8.44 -8.65 26.21
C LYS A 14 7.79 -8.88 24.86
N GLN A 15 6.58 -8.37 24.69
CA GLN A 15 5.90 -8.39 23.40
C GLN A 15 6.72 -7.63 22.35
N ILE A 16 6.74 -8.13 21.11
CA ILE A 16 7.49 -7.43 20.05
C ILE A 16 6.90 -6.06 19.73
N ALA A 17 5.64 -5.83 20.04
CA ALA A 17 5.00 -4.52 19.95
C ALA A 17 5.70 -3.44 20.80
N ASP A 18 6.37 -3.83 21.90
CA ASP A 18 7.08 -2.91 22.80
C ASP A 18 8.49 -2.53 22.30
N HIS A 19 8.91 -3.08 21.17
CA HIS A 19 10.17 -2.69 20.55
C HIS A 19 9.94 -1.50 19.60
N GLN A 20 10.69 -0.42 19.80
CA GLN A 20 10.55 0.83 19.02
C GLN A 20 10.61 0.60 17.49
N ALA A 21 11.48 -0.30 17.03
CA ALA A 21 11.60 -0.62 15.62
C ALA A 21 10.30 -1.24 15.03
N ILE A 22 9.58 -2.02 15.83
CA ILE A 22 8.29 -2.59 15.43
C ILE A 22 7.20 -1.50 15.45
N LEU A 23 7.17 -0.64 16.47
CA LEU A 23 6.23 0.48 16.52
C LEU A 23 6.36 1.41 15.32
N PHE A 24 7.56 1.77 14.94
CA PHE A 24 7.80 2.62 13.77
C PHE A 24 7.31 1.97 12.49
N ARG A 25 7.61 0.70 12.30
CA ARG A 25 7.16 -0.07 11.14
C ARG A 25 5.64 -0.16 11.07
N LEU A 26 4.97 -0.43 12.18
CA LEU A 26 3.51 -0.47 12.23
C LEU A 26 2.88 0.90 11.90
N ALA A 27 3.47 2.00 12.40
CA ALA A 27 3.01 3.35 12.11
C ALA A 27 3.16 3.70 10.62
N GLU A 28 4.29 3.36 10.01
CA GLU A 28 4.53 3.55 8.58
C GLU A 28 3.54 2.73 7.72
N MET A 29 3.33 1.46 8.08
CA MET A 29 2.35 0.60 7.41
C MET A 29 0.94 1.19 7.47
N ALA A 30 0.50 1.62 8.65
CA ALA A 30 -0.82 2.22 8.83
C ALA A 30 -0.97 3.50 8.00
N THR A 31 0.04 4.37 8.01
CA THR A 31 0.05 5.61 7.22
C THR A 31 -0.08 5.34 5.71
N LYS A 32 0.64 4.34 5.19
CA LYS A 32 0.57 3.94 3.78
C LYS A 32 -0.81 3.41 3.39
N VAL A 33 -1.43 2.60 4.26
CA VAL A 33 -2.79 2.08 4.05
C VAL A 33 -3.80 3.22 4.02
N GLU A 34 -3.75 4.15 4.97
CA GLU A 34 -4.67 5.30 5.03
C GLU A 34 -4.49 6.25 3.84
N ALA A 35 -3.26 6.51 3.42
CA ALA A 35 -3.00 7.33 2.23
C ALA A 35 -3.59 6.70 0.96
N SER A 36 -3.45 5.39 0.80
CA SER A 36 -4.02 4.64 -0.33
C SER A 36 -5.55 4.68 -0.31
N HIS A 37 -6.14 4.48 0.86
CA HIS A 37 -7.59 4.55 1.06
C HIS A 37 -8.14 5.95 0.75
N ALA A 38 -7.50 6.99 1.26
CA ALA A 38 -7.92 8.37 1.00
C ALA A 38 -7.89 8.71 -0.50
N MET A 39 -6.86 8.25 -1.23
CA MET A 39 -6.76 8.47 -2.67
C MET A 39 -7.82 7.70 -3.44
N MET A 40 -8.11 6.47 -3.06
CA MET A 40 -9.19 5.66 -3.63
C MET A 40 -10.56 6.32 -3.42
N VAL A 41 -10.86 6.78 -2.20
CA VAL A 41 -12.11 7.47 -1.88
C VAL A 41 -12.26 8.76 -2.69
N ARG A 42 -11.17 9.53 -2.87
CA ARG A 42 -11.18 10.72 -3.72
C ARG A 42 -11.56 10.38 -5.16
N ALA A 43 -10.93 9.37 -5.74
CA ALA A 43 -11.24 8.94 -7.11
C ALA A 43 -12.70 8.46 -7.26
N ALA A 44 -13.19 7.68 -6.30
CA ALA A 44 -14.56 7.20 -6.28
C ALA A 44 -15.59 8.35 -6.19
N ARG A 45 -15.35 9.31 -5.31
CA ARG A 45 -16.24 10.49 -5.17
C ARG A 45 -16.34 11.35 -6.43
N LEU A 46 -15.25 11.50 -7.18
CA LEU A 46 -15.28 12.19 -8.46
C LEU A 46 -16.14 11.43 -9.48
N LYS A 47 -15.96 10.11 -9.54
CA LYS A 47 -16.78 9.25 -10.40
C LYS A 47 -18.27 9.33 -10.06
N ASP A 48 -18.61 9.29 -8.77
CA ASP A 48 -20.00 9.37 -8.32
C ASP A 48 -20.67 10.70 -8.71
N LYS A 49 -19.88 11.78 -8.78
CA LYS A 49 -20.34 13.09 -9.26
C LYS A 49 -20.42 13.22 -10.79
N GLY A 50 -20.00 12.21 -11.53
CA GLY A 50 -19.90 12.28 -12.97
C GLY A 50 -18.73 13.14 -13.48
N GLU A 51 -17.77 13.46 -12.60
CA GLU A 51 -16.58 14.23 -12.94
C GLU A 51 -15.48 13.33 -13.52
N ARG A 52 -14.59 13.91 -14.32
CA ARG A 52 -13.39 13.20 -14.83
C ARG A 52 -12.51 12.75 -13.65
N ASN A 53 -12.13 11.48 -13.63
CA ASN A 53 -11.40 10.89 -12.52
C ASN A 53 -10.27 9.94 -12.94
N ASP A 54 -9.91 9.91 -14.22
CA ASP A 54 -8.88 9.01 -14.76
C ASP A 54 -7.50 9.24 -14.12
N VAL A 55 -7.16 10.48 -13.81
CA VAL A 55 -5.90 10.83 -13.13
C VAL A 55 -5.92 10.34 -11.68
N GLU A 56 -6.97 10.64 -10.95
CA GLU A 56 -7.12 10.22 -9.54
C GLU A 56 -7.23 8.70 -9.41
N ALA A 57 -7.92 8.04 -10.34
CA ALA A 57 -7.98 6.58 -10.39
C ALA A 57 -6.60 5.97 -10.67
N GLY A 58 -5.84 6.56 -11.60
CA GLY A 58 -4.46 6.17 -11.87
C GLY A 58 -3.53 6.37 -10.66
N MET A 59 -3.66 7.51 -9.97
CA MET A 59 -2.91 7.78 -8.73
C MET A 59 -3.27 6.79 -7.63
N ALA A 60 -4.56 6.50 -7.44
CA ALA A 60 -5.04 5.54 -6.44
C ALA A 60 -4.49 4.14 -6.71
N LYS A 61 -4.58 3.67 -7.95
CA LYS A 61 -4.06 2.36 -8.35
C LYS A 61 -2.54 2.27 -8.17
N TYR A 62 -1.80 3.27 -8.64
CA TYR A 62 -0.34 3.30 -8.52
C TYR A 62 0.09 3.28 -7.05
N LEU A 63 -0.43 4.21 -6.25
CA LEU A 63 -0.08 4.34 -4.84
C LEU A 63 -0.43 3.07 -4.04
N ALA A 64 -1.65 2.55 -4.22
CA ALA A 64 -2.10 1.37 -3.50
C ALA A 64 -1.29 0.11 -3.86
N ALA A 65 -0.90 -0.05 -5.13
CA ALA A 65 -0.09 -1.20 -5.56
C ALA A 65 1.31 -1.16 -4.94
N GLU A 66 2.00 -0.01 -4.97
CA GLU A 66 3.33 0.16 -4.37
C GLU A 66 3.27 -0.04 -2.85
N TYR A 67 2.35 0.65 -2.18
CA TYR A 67 2.22 0.55 -0.72
C TYR A 67 1.74 -0.81 -0.25
N CYS A 68 0.91 -1.51 -1.02
CA CYS A 68 0.53 -2.89 -0.72
C CYS A 68 1.78 -3.79 -0.62
N ASN A 69 2.68 -3.69 -1.60
CA ASN A 69 3.92 -4.47 -1.59
C ASN A 69 4.82 -4.12 -0.40
N GLU A 70 5.00 -2.83 -0.11
CA GLU A 70 5.80 -2.38 1.03
C GLU A 70 5.21 -2.86 2.36
N VAL A 71 3.90 -2.66 2.57
CA VAL A 71 3.18 -3.06 3.79
C VAL A 71 3.22 -4.57 4.00
N VAL A 72 3.05 -5.34 2.94
CA VAL A 72 3.09 -6.81 3.03
C VAL A 72 4.51 -7.30 3.35
N GLN A 73 5.55 -6.69 2.75
CA GLN A 73 6.94 -7.01 3.09
C GLN A 73 7.26 -6.68 4.56
N ASP A 74 6.78 -5.55 5.07
CA ASP A 74 6.98 -5.17 6.46
C ASP A 74 6.21 -6.10 7.41
N SER A 75 4.99 -6.47 7.07
CA SER A 75 4.23 -7.48 7.81
C SER A 75 4.94 -8.83 7.84
N PHE A 76 5.47 -9.28 6.71
CA PHE A 76 6.27 -10.51 6.62
C PHE A 76 7.48 -10.47 7.55
N ARG A 77 8.21 -9.35 7.58
CA ARG A 77 9.37 -9.17 8.48
C ARG A 77 8.98 -9.16 9.95
N ILE A 78 7.83 -8.57 10.31
CA ILE A 78 7.29 -8.60 11.67
C ILE A 78 7.00 -10.03 12.12
N HIS A 79 6.47 -10.88 11.23
CA HIS A 79 6.21 -12.29 11.52
C HIS A 79 7.50 -13.12 11.61
N GLY A 80 8.61 -12.65 11.04
CA GLY A 80 9.88 -13.38 11.03
C GLY A 80 9.73 -14.75 10.35
N GLY A 81 10.30 -15.80 10.94
CA GLY A 81 10.22 -17.16 10.38
C GLY A 81 8.80 -17.69 10.19
N TYR A 82 7.86 -17.29 11.04
CA TYR A 82 6.45 -17.66 10.90
C TYR A 82 5.79 -17.04 9.66
N GLY A 83 6.29 -15.92 9.16
CA GLY A 83 5.82 -15.33 7.91
C GLY A 83 6.02 -16.22 6.67
N TYR A 84 6.99 -17.14 6.73
CA TYR A 84 7.26 -18.12 5.68
C TYR A 84 6.34 -19.35 5.76
N SER A 85 5.67 -19.57 6.89
CA SER A 85 4.78 -20.71 7.10
C SER A 85 3.41 -20.49 6.47
N LYS A 86 2.90 -21.50 5.76
CA LYS A 86 1.53 -21.51 5.20
C LYS A 86 0.42 -21.49 6.25
N GLU A 87 0.77 -21.70 7.52
CA GLU A 87 -0.17 -21.57 8.64
C GLU A 87 -0.54 -20.11 8.93
N TYR A 88 0.25 -19.16 8.43
CA TYR A 88 0.02 -17.72 8.58
C TYR A 88 -0.38 -17.11 7.25
N GLU A 89 -1.47 -16.37 7.23
CA GLU A 89 -2.03 -15.76 6.02
C GLU A 89 -1.06 -14.79 5.32
N ILE A 90 -0.09 -14.23 6.04
CA ILE A 90 0.87 -13.29 5.48
C ILE A 90 1.73 -13.92 4.35
N GLU A 91 1.99 -15.22 4.39
CA GLU A 91 2.70 -15.95 3.33
C GLU A 91 1.95 -15.81 2.00
N ARG A 92 0.65 -16.02 2.01
CA ARG A 92 -0.21 -15.90 0.82
C ARG A 92 -0.26 -14.46 0.34
N LEU A 93 -0.49 -13.52 1.23
CA LEU A 93 -0.54 -12.08 0.88
C LEU A 93 0.80 -11.60 0.30
N TYR A 94 1.92 -12.10 0.82
CA TYR A 94 3.25 -11.77 0.30
C TYR A 94 3.41 -12.20 -1.17
N ARG A 95 2.95 -13.40 -1.53
CA ARG A 95 2.97 -13.88 -2.92
C ARG A 95 2.02 -13.10 -3.83
N GLU A 96 0.82 -12.79 -3.34
CA GLU A 96 -0.23 -12.14 -4.13
C GLU A 96 0.04 -10.65 -4.34
N ALA A 97 0.70 -9.98 -3.41
CA ALA A 97 0.95 -8.53 -3.49
C ALA A 97 1.74 -8.13 -4.76
N ALA A 98 2.64 -8.99 -5.23
CA ALA A 98 3.40 -8.74 -6.44
C ALA A 98 2.51 -8.59 -7.69
N PHE A 99 1.37 -9.28 -7.74
CA PHE A 99 0.41 -9.15 -8.84
C PHE A 99 -0.17 -7.74 -8.93
N MET A 100 -0.34 -7.05 -7.81
CA MET A 100 -0.91 -5.69 -7.77
C MET A 100 -0.08 -4.67 -8.54
N LEU A 101 1.22 -4.92 -8.72
CA LEU A 101 2.10 -4.04 -9.50
C LEU A 101 1.85 -4.11 -11.01
N ILE A 102 1.32 -5.24 -11.49
CA ILE A 102 1.17 -5.52 -12.92
C ILE A 102 -0.28 -5.67 -13.37
N GLY A 103 -1.18 -6.16 -12.51
CA GLY A 103 -2.59 -6.35 -12.80
C GLY A 103 -3.33 -5.04 -13.04
N GLU A 104 -4.28 -5.02 -13.99
CA GLU A 104 -5.13 -3.87 -14.33
C GLU A 104 -4.33 -2.58 -14.71
N GLY A 105 -3.25 -2.77 -15.46
CA GLY A 105 -2.32 -1.71 -15.85
C GLY A 105 -1.14 -1.59 -14.87
N THR A 106 0.06 -1.74 -15.42
CA THR A 106 1.29 -1.63 -14.64
C THR A 106 1.45 -0.24 -14.01
N ALA A 107 2.28 -0.14 -12.98
CA ALA A 107 2.63 1.14 -12.37
C ALA A 107 3.12 2.16 -13.42
N ASP A 108 3.90 1.73 -14.42
CA ASP A 108 4.41 2.60 -15.47
C ASP A 108 3.31 3.11 -16.41
N ILE A 109 2.31 2.30 -16.73
CA ILE A 109 1.13 2.74 -17.47
C ILE A 109 0.36 3.81 -16.69
N GLN A 110 0.16 3.61 -15.39
CA GLN A 110 -0.50 4.61 -14.53
C GLN A 110 0.30 5.92 -14.48
N LYS A 111 1.61 5.84 -14.29
CA LYS A 111 2.50 7.02 -14.32
C LYS A 111 2.43 7.77 -15.66
N MET A 112 2.35 7.04 -16.77
CA MET A 112 2.23 7.64 -18.10
C MET A 112 0.91 8.40 -18.27
N ILE A 113 -0.22 7.83 -17.81
CA ILE A 113 -1.54 8.49 -17.84
C ILE A 113 -1.50 9.77 -17.02
N ILE A 114 -1.02 9.69 -15.78
CA ILE A 114 -0.91 10.82 -14.86
C ILE A 114 -0.01 11.91 -15.46
N GLY A 115 1.19 11.56 -15.89
CA GLY A 115 2.17 12.50 -16.42
C GLY A 115 1.67 13.22 -17.68
N ARG A 116 1.05 12.50 -18.62
CA ARG A 116 0.46 13.10 -19.82
C ARG A 116 -0.66 14.09 -19.50
N SER A 117 -1.51 13.76 -18.51
CA SER A 117 -2.57 14.67 -18.10
C SER A 117 -2.00 15.94 -17.47
N LEU A 118 -1.02 15.82 -16.56
CA LEU A 118 -0.36 16.98 -15.95
C LEU A 118 0.25 17.91 -17.00
N LEU A 119 0.95 17.38 -18.00
CA LEU A 119 1.55 18.18 -19.08
C LEU A 119 0.51 18.83 -19.98
N LYS A 120 -0.65 18.18 -20.21
CA LYS A 120 -1.74 18.74 -21.00
C LYS A 120 -2.43 19.89 -20.28
N ASP A 121 -2.62 19.75 -18.97
CA ASP A 121 -3.37 20.71 -18.15
C ASP A 121 -2.50 21.91 -17.72
N TYR A 122 -1.17 21.72 -17.66
CA TYR A 122 -0.21 22.79 -17.34
C TYR A 122 0.28 23.48 -18.60
N LYS A 123 -0.32 24.63 -18.90
CA LYS A 123 0.18 25.52 -19.97
C LYS A 123 1.10 26.58 -19.38
N LEU A 124 2.34 26.62 -19.83
CA LEU A 124 3.21 27.75 -19.57
C LEU A 124 2.53 29.00 -20.15
N LYS A 125 2.23 29.97 -19.29
CA LYS A 125 1.81 31.29 -19.79
C LYS A 125 3.07 31.92 -20.38
N GLY A 126 3.13 31.98 -21.72
CA GLY A 126 4.14 32.73 -22.44
C GLY A 126 3.97 34.22 -22.18
#